data_80c1f206f6b28507d3205dbf82df6805
#
_entry.id   80c1f206f6b28507d3205dbf82df6805
#
_cell.length_a   1.000
_cell.length_b   1.000
_cell.length_c   1.000
_cell.angle_alpha   90.00
_cell.angle_beta   90.00
_cell.angle_gamma   90.00
#
_symmetry.space_group_name_H-M   'P 1'
#
loop_
_entity.id
_entity.type
_entity.pdbx_description
1 polymer ?
#
loop_
_entity_poly.entity_id
_entity_poly.type
_entity_poly.pdbx_seq_one_letter_code
_entity_poly.pdbx_strand_id
1 'polypeptide(L)'
;MRNVMNRKRHWLLLLLLSPFFLSCEDKMDEHYEKPEWLKGTAWEVLSNEYGGKFSMFLEAAELSGFKPILDGKSVATVMAPDNDAFAAYLEEHGYVSVKDIPTDDLKKLIGYHLIY
;
A
#
# COMPACT_ATOMS: atom_id res chain seq x y z
N MET A 1 11.73 8.25 -61.81
CA MET A 1 12.71 7.35 -61.16
C MET A 1 13.39 7.93 -59.91
N ARG A 2 13.33 9.22 -59.66
CA ARG A 2 13.96 9.83 -58.43
C ARG A 2 13.20 9.59 -57.12
N ASN A 3 11.93 9.25 -57.18
CA ASN A 3 11.09 9.12 -55.96
C ASN A 3 11.17 7.78 -55.26
N VAL A 4 11.70 6.73 -55.88
CA VAL A 4 11.79 5.37 -55.31
C VAL A 4 13.00 5.21 -54.39
N MET A 5 14.11 5.91 -54.68
CA MET A 5 15.32 5.86 -53.86
C MET A 5 15.16 6.65 -52.53
N ASN A 6 14.35 7.72 -52.52
CA ASN A 6 14.10 8.47 -51.31
C ASN A 6 13.19 7.71 -50.31
N ARG A 7 12.23 6.91 -50.79
CA ARG A 7 11.36 6.09 -49.93
C ARG A 7 12.12 4.99 -49.18
N LYS A 8 13.10 4.37 -49.86
CA LYS A 8 13.93 3.33 -49.22
C LYS A 8 14.92 3.88 -48.19
N ARG A 9 15.36 5.12 -48.35
CA ARG A 9 16.28 5.80 -47.46
C ARG A 9 15.59 6.25 -46.17
N HIS A 10 14.34 6.66 -46.24
CA HIS A 10 13.52 6.99 -45.08
C HIS A 10 13.08 5.73 -44.32
N TRP A 11 12.91 4.61 -44.98
CA TRP A 11 12.58 3.34 -44.34
C TRP A 11 13.76 2.76 -43.57
N LEU A 12 14.97 2.92 -44.09
CA LEU A 12 16.20 2.57 -43.39
C LEU A 12 16.45 3.44 -42.15
N LEU A 13 16.10 4.72 -42.19
CA LEU A 13 16.16 5.64 -41.04
C LEU A 13 15.11 5.30 -39.97
N LEU A 14 13.92 4.87 -40.36
CA LEU A 14 12.88 4.39 -39.45
C LEU A 14 13.27 3.06 -38.77
N LEU A 15 13.98 2.18 -39.47
CA LEU A 15 14.50 0.93 -38.91
C LEU A 15 15.64 1.14 -37.91
N LEU A 16 16.42 2.22 -38.04
CA LEU A 16 17.51 2.57 -37.14
C LEU A 16 17.01 3.26 -35.84
N LEU A 17 15.80 3.80 -35.85
CA LEU A 17 15.19 4.41 -34.65
C LEU A 17 14.42 3.39 -33.76
N SER A 18 14.21 2.18 -34.24
CA SER A 18 13.43 1.13 -33.58
C SER A 18 14.08 0.49 -32.34
N PRO A 19 15.39 0.41 -32.15
CA PRO A 19 15.96 -0.27 -30.97
C PRO A 19 15.99 0.57 -29.69
N PHE A 20 15.58 1.82 -29.72
CA PHE A 20 15.66 2.66 -28.51
C PHE A 20 14.48 2.49 -27.51
N PHE A 21 13.44 1.71 -27.87
CA PHE A 21 12.29 1.51 -27.00
C PHE A 21 12.29 0.19 -26.20
N LEU A 22 13.33 -0.62 -26.28
CA LEU A 22 13.40 -1.93 -25.63
C LEU A 22 14.32 -2.00 -24.41
N SER A 23 14.62 -0.88 -23.75
CA SER A 23 15.53 -0.92 -22.63
C SER A 23 14.97 -0.18 -21.41
N CYS A 24 13.95 -0.72 -20.76
CA CYS A 24 13.54 -0.26 -19.41
C CYS A 24 12.61 -1.21 -18.63
N GLU A 25 12.48 -2.51 -18.94
CA GLU A 25 11.50 -3.34 -18.23
C GLU A 25 12.07 -4.32 -17.19
N ASP A 26 13.30 -4.76 -17.27
CA ASP A 26 13.75 -5.91 -16.49
C ASP A 26 14.54 -5.61 -15.21
N LYS A 27 14.83 -4.36 -14.89
CA LYS A 27 15.64 -4.02 -13.68
C LYS A 27 14.86 -3.47 -12.50
N MET A 28 13.59 -3.14 -12.69
CA MET A 28 12.75 -2.61 -11.60
C MET A 28 12.15 -3.74 -10.76
N ASP A 29 11.81 -4.87 -11.35
CA ASP A 29 11.15 -5.97 -10.64
C ASP A 29 12.08 -6.64 -9.62
N GLU A 30 13.37 -6.81 -9.93
CA GLU A 30 14.37 -7.38 -9.01
C GLU A 30 14.63 -6.51 -7.77
N HIS A 31 14.39 -5.19 -7.86
CA HIS A 31 14.57 -4.27 -6.74
C HIS A 31 13.37 -4.19 -5.79
N TYR A 32 12.22 -4.67 -6.24
CA TYR A 32 10.96 -4.67 -5.49
C TYR A 32 10.47 -6.08 -5.14
N GLU A 33 11.29 -7.10 -5.35
CA GLU A 33 10.97 -8.43 -4.83
C GLU A 33 10.82 -8.37 -3.32
N LYS A 34 9.66 -8.81 -2.87
CA LYS A 34 9.31 -8.88 -1.45
C LYS A 34 10.34 -9.75 -0.74
N PRO A 35 11.13 -9.24 0.23
CA PRO A 35 12.10 -10.07 0.93
C PRO A 35 11.41 -11.27 1.58
N GLU A 36 12.03 -12.45 1.58
CA GLU A 36 11.47 -13.68 2.17
C GLU A 36 11.08 -13.54 3.65
N TRP A 37 11.74 -12.61 4.38
CA TRP A 37 11.42 -12.33 5.78
C TRP A 37 10.15 -11.48 5.95
N LEU A 38 9.63 -10.84 4.88
CA LEU A 38 8.42 -10.04 4.93
C LEU A 38 7.19 -10.95 4.80
N LYS A 39 6.58 -11.27 5.92
CA LYS A 39 5.51 -12.29 6.05
C LYS A 39 4.15 -11.90 5.47
N GLY A 40 4.02 -10.76 4.83
CA GLY A 40 2.76 -10.33 4.23
C GLY A 40 2.51 -8.83 4.31
N THR A 41 1.26 -8.43 4.11
CA THR A 41 0.80 -7.07 4.31
C THR A 41 0.75 -6.72 5.80
N ALA A 42 0.69 -5.44 6.15
CA ALA A 42 0.53 -5.04 7.54
C ALA A 42 -0.77 -5.63 8.15
N TRP A 43 -1.83 -5.73 7.36
CA TRP A 43 -3.07 -6.38 7.78
C TRP A 43 -2.87 -7.86 8.14
N GLU A 44 -2.22 -8.62 7.27
CA GLU A 44 -1.95 -10.05 7.49
C GLU A 44 -1.06 -10.28 8.72
N VAL A 45 0.01 -9.48 8.85
CA VAL A 45 0.94 -9.58 9.98
C VAL A 45 0.22 -9.27 11.30
N LEU A 46 -0.52 -8.17 11.38
CA LEU A 46 -1.26 -7.79 12.60
C LEU A 46 -2.37 -8.79 12.94
N SER A 47 -3.00 -9.41 11.94
CA SER A 47 -4.06 -10.40 12.14
C SER A 47 -3.54 -11.75 12.65
N ASN A 48 -2.40 -12.21 12.13
CA ASN A 48 -1.97 -13.60 12.27
C ASN A 48 -0.81 -13.80 13.25
N GLU A 49 0.13 -12.86 13.32
CA GLU A 49 1.39 -13.06 14.04
C GLU A 49 1.30 -12.75 15.54
N TYR A 50 0.31 -12.00 16.00
CA TYR A 50 0.27 -11.49 17.37
C TYR A 50 -0.93 -11.99 18.21
N GLY A 51 -1.57 -13.10 17.80
CA GLY A 51 -2.60 -13.74 18.61
C GLY A 51 -3.80 -12.85 18.95
N GLY A 52 -4.21 -11.95 18.03
CA GLY A 52 -5.36 -11.07 18.24
C GLY A 52 -5.08 -9.82 19.08
N LYS A 53 -3.83 -9.55 19.41
CA LYS A 53 -3.41 -8.40 20.24
C LYS A 53 -3.81 -7.03 19.65
N PHE A 54 -4.04 -6.96 18.34
CA PHE A 54 -4.39 -5.75 17.60
C PHE A 54 -5.80 -5.78 17.02
N SER A 55 -6.67 -6.66 17.51
CA SER A 55 -8.01 -6.85 16.95
C SER A 55 -8.86 -5.57 16.99
N MET A 56 -8.76 -4.75 18.02
CA MET A 56 -9.48 -3.47 18.12
C MET A 56 -8.95 -2.46 17.09
N PHE A 57 -7.63 -2.39 16.87
CA PHE A 57 -7.05 -1.52 15.86
C PHE A 57 -7.47 -1.95 14.45
N LEU A 58 -7.47 -3.26 14.16
CA LEU A 58 -7.91 -3.79 12.87
C LEU A 58 -9.41 -3.51 12.63
N GLU A 59 -10.26 -3.70 13.63
CA GLU A 59 -11.68 -3.33 13.55
C GLU A 59 -11.85 -1.83 13.27
N ALA A 60 -11.12 -0.99 13.99
CA ALA A 60 -11.13 0.46 13.77
C ALA A 60 -10.65 0.87 12.38
N ALA A 61 -9.59 0.22 11.88
CA ALA A 61 -9.06 0.46 10.54
C ALA A 61 -10.05 0.03 9.44
N GLU A 62 -10.78 -1.05 9.64
CA GLU A 62 -11.84 -1.50 8.73
C GLU A 62 -13.02 -0.52 8.72
N LEU A 63 -13.54 -0.14 9.89
CA LEU A 63 -14.66 0.78 10.04
C LEU A 63 -14.35 2.19 9.51
N SER A 64 -13.11 2.64 9.64
CA SER A 64 -12.65 3.94 9.16
C SER A 64 -12.25 3.96 7.68
N GLY A 65 -12.19 2.79 7.01
CA GLY A 65 -11.85 2.66 5.59
C GLY A 65 -10.34 2.61 5.30
N PHE A 66 -9.48 2.43 6.31
CA PHE A 66 -8.02 2.33 6.12
C PHE A 66 -7.52 0.90 5.84
N LYS A 67 -8.38 -0.11 5.91
CA LYS A 67 -8.01 -1.49 5.59
C LYS A 67 -7.24 -1.67 4.28
N PRO A 68 -7.64 -1.03 3.14
CA PRO A 68 -6.90 -1.17 1.89
C PRO A 68 -5.44 -0.69 1.96
N ILE A 69 -5.15 0.31 2.79
CA ILE A 69 -3.78 0.81 3.01
C ILE A 69 -2.96 -0.22 3.76
N LEU A 70 -3.51 -0.80 4.83
CA LEU A 70 -2.88 -1.89 5.59
C LEU A 70 -2.71 -3.16 4.74
N ASP A 71 -3.59 -3.37 3.77
CA ASP A 71 -3.58 -4.52 2.85
C ASP A 71 -2.66 -4.34 1.62
N GLY A 72 -1.82 -3.30 1.64
CA GLY A 72 -0.75 -3.11 0.67
C GLY A 72 -1.11 -2.24 -0.54
N LYS A 73 -2.24 -1.52 -0.52
CA LYS A 73 -2.60 -0.57 -1.60
C LYS A 73 -1.63 0.61 -1.70
N SER A 74 -0.96 0.96 -0.59
CA SER A 74 0.09 1.96 -0.56
C SER A 74 1.18 1.59 0.45
N VAL A 75 2.37 2.15 0.26
CA VAL A 75 3.45 2.00 1.24
C VAL A 75 3.14 2.89 2.43
N ALA A 76 3.01 2.28 3.61
CA ALA A 76 2.73 3.01 4.84
C ALA A 76 3.53 2.43 6.02
N THR A 77 3.91 3.31 6.94
CA THR A 77 4.39 2.90 8.27
C THR A 77 3.20 2.87 9.21
N VAL A 78 2.98 1.73 9.86
CA VAL A 78 1.86 1.51 10.77
C VAL A 78 2.36 1.48 12.21
N MET A 79 1.82 2.36 13.05
CA MET A 79 2.07 2.40 14.49
C MET A 79 0.83 1.88 15.22
N ALA A 80 0.60 0.56 15.17
CA ALA A 80 -0.62 -0.03 15.71
C ALA A 80 -0.63 -0.03 17.25
N PRO A 81 -1.63 0.60 17.91
CA PRO A 81 -1.87 0.42 19.33
C PRO A 81 -2.43 -0.99 19.59
N ASP A 82 -2.01 -1.61 20.68
CA ASP A 82 -2.56 -2.89 21.09
C ASP A 82 -3.96 -2.73 21.74
N ASN A 83 -4.60 -3.84 22.02
CA ASN A 83 -5.94 -3.84 22.61
C ASN A 83 -5.99 -3.15 23.98
N ASP A 84 -4.93 -3.21 24.78
CA ASP A 84 -4.88 -2.59 26.10
C ASP A 84 -4.87 -1.06 25.97
N ALA A 85 -4.05 -0.55 25.04
CA ALA A 85 -4.01 0.88 24.74
C ALA A 85 -5.35 1.37 24.14
N PHE A 86 -5.95 0.57 23.27
CA PHE A 86 -7.24 0.91 22.67
C PHE A 86 -8.37 0.89 23.70
N ALA A 87 -8.39 -0.08 24.60
CA ALA A 87 -9.35 -0.16 25.70
C ALA A 87 -9.24 1.05 26.64
N ALA A 88 -8.03 1.48 26.98
CA ALA A 88 -7.81 2.67 27.79
C ALA A 88 -8.35 3.94 27.10
N TYR A 89 -8.16 4.06 25.78
CA TYR A 89 -8.75 5.17 25.01
C TYR A 89 -10.28 5.16 25.04
N LEU A 90 -10.91 3.99 24.88
CA LEU A 90 -12.37 3.85 24.93
C LEU A 90 -12.90 4.28 26.31
N GLU A 91 -12.26 3.81 27.38
CA GLU A 91 -12.65 4.15 28.75
C GLU A 91 -12.52 5.67 29.01
N GLU A 92 -11.42 6.29 28.61
CA GLU A 92 -11.18 7.72 28.78
C GLU A 92 -12.24 8.58 28.07
N HIS A 93 -12.74 8.13 26.92
CA HIS A 93 -13.73 8.85 26.11
C HIS A 93 -15.18 8.40 26.36
N GLY A 94 -15.40 7.43 27.24
CA GLY A 94 -16.73 6.94 27.59
C GLY A 94 -17.38 6.08 26.52
N TYR A 95 -16.61 5.45 25.65
CA TYR A 95 -17.09 4.50 24.66
C TYR A 95 -17.05 3.07 25.20
N VAL A 96 -18.04 2.26 24.85
CA VAL A 96 -18.11 0.84 25.23
C VAL A 96 -17.37 -0.05 24.22
N SER A 97 -17.39 0.34 22.95
CA SER A 97 -16.77 -0.41 21.86
C SER A 97 -16.21 0.52 20.78
N VAL A 98 -15.39 -0.04 19.90
CA VAL A 98 -14.83 0.67 18.73
C VAL A 98 -15.95 1.24 17.84
N LYS A 99 -17.08 0.54 17.76
CA LYS A 99 -18.25 0.94 16.93
C LYS A 99 -18.97 2.18 17.45
N ASP A 100 -18.79 2.51 18.71
CA ASP A 100 -19.41 3.68 19.33
C ASP A 100 -18.67 4.98 19.01
N ILE A 101 -17.45 4.89 18.51
CA ILE A 101 -16.67 6.04 18.09
C ILE A 101 -17.27 6.61 16.79
N PRO A 102 -17.60 7.92 16.74
CA PRO A 102 -18.07 8.57 15.53
C PRO A 102 -17.06 8.34 14.36
N THR A 103 -17.58 8.07 13.16
CA THR A 103 -16.74 7.71 12.01
C THR A 103 -15.66 8.74 11.70
N ASP A 104 -15.94 10.03 11.83
CA ASP A 104 -14.97 11.08 11.55
C ASP A 104 -13.86 11.14 12.60
N ASP A 105 -14.17 10.87 13.87
CA ASP A 105 -13.19 10.80 14.95
C ASP A 105 -12.35 9.52 14.81
N LEU A 106 -12.97 8.42 14.41
CA LEU A 106 -12.29 7.17 14.14
C LEU A 106 -11.30 7.31 12.97
N LYS A 107 -11.70 8.01 11.90
CA LYS A 107 -10.79 8.32 10.77
C LYS A 107 -9.59 9.14 11.20
N LYS A 108 -9.78 10.14 12.05
CA LYS A 108 -8.68 10.94 12.59
C LYS A 108 -7.77 10.09 13.47
N LEU A 109 -8.36 9.32 14.38
CA LEU A 109 -7.63 8.45 15.30
C LEU A 109 -6.73 7.49 14.54
N ILE A 110 -7.29 6.72 13.60
CA ILE A 110 -6.51 5.76 12.80
C ILE A 110 -5.52 6.47 11.88
N GLY A 111 -5.91 7.60 11.28
CA GLY A 111 -5.02 8.41 10.43
C GLY A 111 -3.74 8.85 11.14
N TYR A 112 -3.77 9.14 12.44
CA TYR A 112 -2.56 9.49 13.22
C TYR A 112 -1.61 8.31 13.44
N HIS A 113 -2.07 7.09 13.27
CA HIS A 113 -1.26 5.87 13.37
C HIS A 113 -0.66 5.40 12.04
N LEU A 114 -0.91 6.12 10.96
CA LEU A 114 -0.45 5.80 9.60
C LEU A 114 0.39 6.95 9.04
N ILE A 115 1.60 6.63 8.58
CA ILE A 115 2.49 7.59 7.88
C ILE A 115 2.71 7.05 6.48
N TYR A 116 2.28 7.79 5.44
CA TYR A 116 2.36 7.43 4.03
C TYR A 116 2.65 8.65 3.16
#